data_1187277bdc02b6c16312ee78e92f714e
#
_entry.id   1187277bdc02b6c16312ee78e92f714e
#
_cell.length_a   1.000
_cell.length_b   1.000
_cell.length_c   1.000
_cell.angle_alpha   90.00
_cell.angle_beta   90.00
_cell.angle_gamma   90.00
#
_symmetry.space_group_name_H-M   'P 1'
#
loop_
_entity.id
_entity.type
_entity.pdbx_description
1 polymer ?
#
loop_
_entity_poly.entity_id
_entity_poly.type
_entity_poly.pdbx_seq_one_letter_code
_entity_poly.pdbx_strand_id
1 'polypeptide(L)'
;MDGGRSWAEFKGSDFPAVAVRDLQIHPRDGDLVIATHGRGIWIIDDLTPLRALSQQTLAQDAAFLPWRATQQRIAGQGGWSEGDATFRGQNPPSGAVITYYQRSRHLFGPIKLEVLDAHGNLVDTIPPSKRRGINRVSWTMQVKPPRVPRAARVAFAGSQGPRVVPGTYTIRLTKGSQVYQTKLDIGLDRRAPWNVADRRQHFDAAMTVHALFGEMSDVVERIDSAAAALAQRMKAQPQEARLAGLAAKLEAMKKKIVATKEGGAITGEERIREHTDHLYSALLSWEGRPARYLLERAEALRRELGDVRAEFEAVQPQIQTLHLELQPVPSSVPRMAAACLLGREDCDVRREGAAR
;
A
#
# COMPACT_ATOMS: atom_id res chain seq x y z
N MET A 1 -37.30 7.57 -0.89
CA MET A 1 -37.94 6.83 -1.99
C MET A 1 -39.40 6.69 -1.63
N ASP A 2 -40.26 6.74 -2.61
CA ASP A 2 -41.72 6.94 -2.44
C ASP A 2 -42.53 5.67 -2.77
N GLY A 3 -41.86 4.50 -2.83
CA GLY A 3 -42.54 3.23 -3.12
C GLY A 3 -43.02 3.08 -4.57
N GLY A 4 -42.36 3.77 -5.50
CA GLY A 4 -42.70 3.69 -6.92
C GLY A 4 -43.79 4.67 -7.38
N ARG A 5 -44.12 5.69 -6.56
CA ARG A 5 -45.06 6.74 -6.95
C ARG A 5 -44.49 7.69 -7.98
N SER A 6 -43.15 7.87 -8.00
CA SER A 6 -42.43 8.60 -9.03
C SER A 6 -41.31 7.74 -9.59
N TRP A 7 -41.02 7.97 -10.87
CA TRP A 7 -39.98 7.23 -11.60
C TRP A 7 -39.06 8.23 -12.29
N ALA A 8 -37.79 7.95 -12.23
CA ALA A 8 -36.78 8.69 -12.98
C ALA A 8 -35.97 7.71 -13.83
N GLU A 9 -35.65 8.11 -15.05
CA GLU A 9 -34.82 7.31 -15.93
C GLU A 9 -33.41 7.15 -15.32
N PHE A 10 -32.95 5.92 -15.21
CA PHE A 10 -31.59 5.62 -14.81
C PHE A 10 -30.66 5.79 -16.02
N LYS A 11 -29.94 6.92 -16.03
CA LYS A 11 -28.96 7.22 -17.08
C LYS A 11 -27.54 6.91 -16.56
N GLY A 12 -27.05 5.70 -16.87
CA GLY A 12 -25.62 5.41 -16.79
C GLY A 12 -24.94 5.85 -18.09
N SER A 13 -23.70 6.35 -18.03
CA SER A 13 -22.98 6.81 -19.23
C SER A 13 -22.82 5.73 -20.31
N ASP A 14 -22.77 4.47 -19.90
CA ASP A 14 -22.44 3.34 -20.77
C ASP A 14 -23.61 2.40 -21.02
N PHE A 15 -24.71 2.56 -20.29
CA PHE A 15 -25.89 1.70 -20.48
C PHE A 15 -26.62 2.07 -21.78
N PRO A 16 -26.80 1.11 -22.71
CA PRO A 16 -27.41 1.41 -24.01
C PRO A 16 -28.91 1.66 -23.90
N ALA A 17 -29.43 2.45 -24.82
CA ALA A 17 -30.87 2.58 -25.02
C ALA A 17 -31.43 1.29 -25.65
N VAL A 18 -31.81 0.34 -24.79
CA VAL A 18 -32.25 -1.00 -25.19
C VAL A 18 -33.37 -1.50 -24.28
N ALA A 19 -34.23 -2.36 -24.80
CA ALA A 19 -35.28 -3.00 -23.99
C ALA A 19 -34.67 -3.91 -22.94
N VAL A 20 -34.99 -3.69 -21.68
CA VAL A 20 -34.67 -4.61 -20.58
C VAL A 20 -35.72 -5.71 -20.57
N ARG A 21 -35.26 -6.96 -20.54
CA ARG A 21 -36.12 -8.16 -20.57
C ARG A 21 -36.33 -8.77 -19.19
N ASP A 22 -35.29 -8.71 -18.34
CA ASP A 22 -35.37 -9.25 -16.99
C ASP A 22 -34.44 -8.49 -16.05
N LEU A 23 -34.81 -8.46 -14.76
CA LEU A 23 -34.06 -7.84 -13.67
C LEU A 23 -34.02 -8.82 -12.50
N GLN A 24 -32.81 -9.16 -12.08
CA GLN A 24 -32.57 -10.02 -10.93
C GLN A 24 -31.65 -9.34 -9.94
N ILE A 25 -31.97 -9.44 -8.67
CA ILE A 25 -31.06 -8.98 -7.60
C ILE A 25 -30.37 -10.20 -7.02
N HIS A 26 -29.04 -10.22 -7.13
CA HIS A 26 -28.24 -11.30 -6.58
C HIS A 26 -28.42 -11.34 -5.05
N PRO A 27 -28.90 -12.46 -4.47
CA PRO A 27 -29.34 -12.49 -3.07
C PRO A 27 -28.23 -12.27 -2.06
N ARG A 28 -26.99 -12.64 -2.39
CA ARG A 28 -25.83 -12.52 -1.51
C ARG A 28 -25.14 -11.16 -1.65
N ASP A 29 -24.87 -10.76 -2.89
CA ASP A 29 -23.97 -9.61 -3.16
C ASP A 29 -24.76 -8.30 -3.37
N GLY A 30 -26.10 -8.39 -3.52
CA GLY A 30 -26.95 -7.23 -3.74
C GLY A 30 -26.73 -6.56 -5.10
N ASP A 31 -26.12 -7.27 -6.03
CA ASP A 31 -25.87 -6.79 -7.39
C ASP A 31 -27.17 -6.86 -8.21
N LEU A 32 -27.44 -5.82 -9.01
CA LEU A 32 -28.55 -5.84 -9.95
C LEU A 32 -28.07 -6.36 -11.29
N VAL A 33 -28.58 -7.52 -11.69
CA VAL A 33 -28.31 -8.14 -12.98
C VAL A 33 -29.43 -7.76 -13.95
N ILE A 34 -29.08 -7.21 -15.10
CA ILE A 34 -29.99 -6.66 -16.11
C ILE A 34 -29.80 -7.43 -17.41
N ALA A 35 -30.81 -8.19 -17.80
CA ALA A 35 -30.83 -8.87 -19.10
C ALA A 35 -31.43 -7.94 -20.17
N THR A 36 -30.69 -7.69 -21.25
CA THR A 36 -31.10 -6.79 -22.32
C THR A 36 -31.41 -7.54 -23.61
N HIS A 37 -32.18 -6.90 -24.50
CA HIS A 37 -32.47 -7.45 -25.83
C HIS A 37 -31.31 -7.16 -26.77
N GLY A 38 -30.44 -8.18 -27.00
CA GLY A 38 -29.38 -8.11 -28.00
C GLY A 38 -28.14 -7.28 -27.61
N ARG A 39 -28.07 -6.77 -26.37
CA ARG A 39 -26.93 -5.96 -25.87
C ARG A 39 -26.26 -6.53 -24.60
N GLY A 40 -26.35 -7.86 -24.45
CA GLY A 40 -25.70 -8.58 -23.37
C GLY A 40 -26.39 -8.45 -22.01
N ILE A 41 -25.65 -8.81 -20.98
CA ILE A 41 -26.06 -8.76 -19.59
C ILE A 41 -25.24 -7.66 -18.90
N TRP A 42 -25.92 -6.77 -18.17
CA TRP A 42 -25.32 -5.67 -17.42
C TRP A 42 -25.45 -5.92 -15.94
N ILE A 43 -24.45 -5.52 -15.19
CA ILE A 43 -24.43 -5.69 -13.74
C ILE A 43 -24.14 -4.34 -13.07
N ILE A 44 -25.00 -3.96 -12.12
CA ILE A 44 -24.75 -2.84 -11.22
C ILE A 44 -24.35 -3.44 -9.87
N ASP A 45 -23.06 -3.32 -9.54
CA ASP A 45 -22.52 -3.86 -8.30
C ASP A 45 -23.07 -3.15 -7.08
N ASP A 46 -23.50 -3.91 -6.09
CA ASP A 46 -23.85 -3.49 -4.74
C ASP A 46 -24.87 -2.35 -4.68
N LEU A 47 -26.14 -2.70 -4.63
CA LEU A 47 -27.26 -1.74 -4.44
C LEU A 47 -27.38 -1.21 -3.02
N THR A 48 -26.61 -1.71 -2.05
CA THR A 48 -26.72 -1.32 -0.63
C THR A 48 -26.66 0.20 -0.43
N PRO A 49 -25.72 0.94 -1.05
CA PRO A 49 -25.67 2.39 -0.92
C PRO A 49 -26.93 3.10 -1.45
N LEU A 50 -27.50 2.62 -2.56
CA LEU A 50 -28.71 3.20 -3.15
C LEU A 50 -29.94 2.98 -2.26
N ARG A 51 -30.03 1.79 -1.66
CA ARG A 51 -31.13 1.45 -0.74
C ARG A 51 -31.10 2.25 0.57
N ALA A 52 -29.92 2.69 0.98
CA ALA A 52 -29.71 3.48 2.20
C ALA A 52 -29.93 4.97 2.02
N LEU A 53 -30.18 5.45 0.80
CA LEU A 53 -30.45 6.85 0.55
C LEU A 53 -31.80 7.25 1.18
N SER A 54 -31.75 8.30 2.00
CA SER A 54 -32.93 8.90 2.64
C SER A 54 -32.88 10.43 2.48
N GLN A 55 -34.00 11.09 2.72
CA GLN A 55 -34.02 12.56 2.73
C GLN A 55 -33.07 13.14 3.78
N GLN A 56 -32.95 12.48 4.94
CA GLN A 56 -31.98 12.85 5.98
C GLN A 56 -30.53 12.76 5.49
N THR A 57 -30.18 11.70 4.79
CA THR A 57 -28.83 11.54 4.20
C THR A 57 -28.56 12.60 3.14
N LEU A 58 -29.54 12.87 2.28
CA LEU A 58 -29.42 13.84 1.19
C LEU A 58 -29.33 15.30 1.70
N ALA A 59 -29.84 15.58 2.91
CA ALA A 59 -29.73 16.90 3.55
C ALA A 59 -28.34 17.17 4.15
N GLN A 60 -27.54 16.14 4.43
CA GLN A 60 -26.20 16.28 4.99
C GLN A 60 -25.20 16.80 3.93
N ASP A 61 -24.19 17.55 4.36
CA ASP A 61 -23.12 18.01 3.46
C ASP A 61 -22.28 16.85 2.91
N ALA A 62 -21.97 15.86 3.76
CA ALA A 62 -21.43 14.56 3.35
C ALA A 62 -21.89 13.47 4.34
N ALA A 63 -21.95 12.23 3.88
CA ALA A 63 -22.27 11.07 4.72
C ALA A 63 -21.65 9.80 4.12
N PHE A 64 -21.17 8.91 4.95
CA PHE A 64 -20.88 7.55 4.51
C PHE A 64 -22.18 6.79 4.24
N LEU A 65 -22.18 5.99 3.21
CA LEU A 65 -23.26 5.06 2.88
C LEU A 65 -22.79 3.64 3.17
N PRO A 66 -23.68 2.74 3.61
CA PRO A 66 -23.30 1.35 3.82
C PRO A 66 -22.90 0.69 2.50
N TRP A 67 -22.11 -0.35 2.61
CA TRP A 67 -21.67 -1.20 1.49
C TRP A 67 -21.73 -2.67 1.92
N ARG A 68 -21.61 -3.57 0.95
CA ARG A 68 -21.56 -5.01 1.24
C ARG A 68 -20.32 -5.39 2.04
N ALA A 69 -20.37 -6.56 2.71
CA ALA A 69 -19.23 -7.08 3.46
C ALA A 69 -17.97 -7.19 2.58
N THR A 70 -16.88 -6.64 3.08
CA THR A 70 -15.59 -6.63 2.39
C THR A 70 -14.81 -7.90 2.71
N GLN A 71 -14.27 -8.54 1.69
CA GLN A 71 -13.42 -9.72 1.82
C GLN A 71 -12.10 -9.53 1.08
N GLN A 72 -11.02 -10.04 1.67
CA GLN A 72 -9.73 -10.15 0.99
C GLN A 72 -9.80 -11.30 -0.03
N ARG A 73 -10.36 -11.01 -1.20
CA ARG A 73 -10.51 -12.02 -2.26
C ARG A 73 -9.16 -12.56 -2.68
N ILE A 74 -9.06 -13.88 -2.80
CA ILE A 74 -7.93 -14.55 -3.43
C ILE A 74 -8.01 -14.23 -4.92
N ALA A 75 -6.92 -13.69 -5.47
CA ALA A 75 -6.82 -13.47 -6.91
C ALA A 75 -7.04 -14.80 -7.65
N GLY A 76 -7.92 -14.77 -8.64
CA GLY A 76 -8.05 -15.91 -9.55
C GLY A 76 -6.73 -16.11 -10.28
N GLN A 77 -6.36 -17.36 -10.53
CA GLN A 77 -5.27 -17.63 -11.46
C GLN A 77 -5.72 -17.13 -12.83
N GLY A 78 -5.01 -16.16 -13.40
CA GLY A 78 -5.28 -15.63 -14.71
C GLY A 78 -5.26 -16.80 -15.73
N GLY A 79 -6.29 -16.88 -16.57
CA GLY A 79 -6.27 -17.79 -17.72
C GLY A 79 -5.32 -17.26 -18.80
N TRP A 80 -5.01 -18.10 -19.75
CA TRP A 80 -4.34 -17.70 -20.98
C TRP A 80 -5.19 -16.67 -21.72
N SER A 81 -4.54 -15.86 -22.55
CA SER A 81 -5.25 -14.98 -23.48
C SER A 81 -6.22 -15.78 -24.34
N GLU A 82 -7.48 -15.38 -24.34
CA GLU A 82 -8.55 -16.06 -25.08
C GLU A 82 -8.66 -15.59 -26.54
N GLY A 83 -7.79 -14.67 -26.97
CA GLY A 83 -7.78 -14.07 -28.29
C GLY A 83 -8.75 -12.89 -28.44
N ASP A 84 -8.75 -12.27 -29.60
CA ASP A 84 -9.44 -10.99 -29.87
C ASP A 84 -10.97 -11.12 -29.99
N ALA A 85 -11.48 -12.33 -30.19
CA ALA A 85 -12.92 -12.58 -30.37
C ALA A 85 -13.71 -12.68 -29.06
N THR A 86 -13.02 -12.66 -27.91
CA THR A 86 -13.66 -12.82 -26.60
C THR A 86 -13.89 -11.47 -25.94
N PHE A 87 -15.16 -11.12 -25.72
CA PHE A 87 -15.54 -9.94 -24.95
C PHE A 87 -15.54 -10.26 -23.44
N ARG A 88 -14.86 -9.44 -22.65
CA ARG A 88 -14.91 -9.49 -21.19
C ARG A 88 -15.28 -8.12 -20.62
N GLY A 89 -16.32 -8.08 -19.82
CA GLY A 89 -16.64 -6.92 -18.99
C GLY A 89 -15.62 -6.74 -17.85
N GLN A 90 -15.55 -5.53 -17.31
CA GLN A 90 -14.73 -5.26 -16.13
C GLN A 90 -15.27 -5.98 -14.89
N ASN A 91 -14.40 -6.63 -14.15
CA ASN A 91 -14.76 -7.16 -12.84
C ASN A 91 -14.90 -6.04 -11.79
N PRO A 92 -15.70 -6.25 -10.74
CA PRO A 92 -15.72 -5.36 -9.58
C PRO A 92 -14.29 -5.16 -9.03
N PRO A 93 -13.98 -3.99 -8.44
CA PRO A 93 -12.69 -3.77 -7.80
C PRO A 93 -12.37 -4.87 -6.79
N SER A 94 -11.14 -5.36 -6.79
CA SER A 94 -10.67 -6.41 -5.85
C SER A 94 -10.47 -5.88 -4.42
N GLY A 95 -10.43 -4.54 -4.26
CA GLY A 95 -10.25 -3.85 -2.98
C GLY A 95 -11.55 -3.61 -2.22
N ALA A 96 -11.42 -2.98 -1.07
CA ALA A 96 -12.55 -2.48 -0.29
C ALA A 96 -13.18 -1.27 -0.98
N VAL A 97 -14.45 -1.34 -1.33
CA VAL A 97 -15.17 -0.23 -1.94
C VAL A 97 -15.80 0.63 -0.83
N ILE A 98 -15.30 1.84 -0.68
CA ILE A 98 -15.78 2.83 0.28
C ILE A 98 -16.75 3.76 -0.45
N THR A 99 -17.98 3.86 0.06
CA THR A 99 -19.04 4.66 -0.57
C THR A 99 -19.45 5.81 0.34
N TYR A 100 -19.49 7.02 -0.21
CA TYR A 100 -19.96 8.20 0.51
C TYR A 100 -20.71 9.14 -0.41
N TYR A 101 -21.63 9.89 0.19
CA TYR A 101 -22.42 10.92 -0.46
C TYR A 101 -21.81 12.30 -0.22
N GLN A 102 -21.89 13.19 -1.22
CA GLN A 102 -21.62 14.62 -1.09
C GLN A 102 -22.77 15.42 -1.71
N ARG A 103 -23.33 16.36 -0.94
CA ARG A 103 -24.42 17.22 -1.41
C ARG A 103 -24.01 18.15 -2.54
N SER A 104 -22.78 18.62 -2.52
CA SER A 104 -22.19 19.49 -3.53
C SER A 104 -20.79 19.01 -3.93
N ARG A 105 -20.34 19.40 -5.13
CA ARG A 105 -18.96 19.17 -5.55
C ARG A 105 -18.00 19.93 -4.63
N HIS A 106 -16.96 19.27 -4.15
CA HIS A 106 -15.92 19.89 -3.35
C HIS A 106 -14.93 20.64 -4.25
N LEU A 107 -14.94 21.97 -4.18
CA LEU A 107 -14.11 22.80 -5.04
C LEU A 107 -12.89 23.37 -4.31
N PHE A 108 -13.04 23.75 -3.04
CA PHE A 108 -12.01 24.45 -2.28
C PHE A 108 -11.77 23.81 -0.92
N GLY A 109 -10.55 24.01 -0.42
CA GLY A 109 -10.12 23.50 0.88
C GLY A 109 -9.67 22.06 0.89
N PRO A 110 -9.21 21.54 2.04
CA PRO A 110 -8.72 20.19 2.18
C PRO A 110 -9.86 19.17 2.12
N ILE A 111 -9.63 18.07 1.40
CA ILE A 111 -10.43 16.86 1.49
C ILE A 111 -9.48 15.68 1.57
N LYS A 112 -9.67 14.81 2.56
CA LYS A 112 -8.80 13.69 2.86
C LYS A 112 -9.61 12.47 3.26
N LEU A 113 -9.26 11.32 2.72
CA LEU A 113 -9.86 10.04 3.08
C LEU A 113 -8.76 9.13 3.62
N GLU A 114 -8.90 8.72 4.86
CA GLU A 114 -7.89 7.98 5.60
C GLU A 114 -8.43 6.66 6.12
N VAL A 115 -7.57 5.66 6.17
CA VAL A 115 -7.82 4.38 6.80
C VAL A 115 -6.98 4.28 8.06
N LEU A 116 -7.63 4.01 9.18
CA LEU A 116 -6.99 3.87 10.49
C LEU A 116 -7.19 2.45 11.00
N ASP A 117 -6.20 1.92 11.70
CA ASP A 117 -6.31 0.64 12.40
C ASP A 117 -7.16 0.73 13.69
N ALA A 118 -7.27 -0.37 14.42
CA ALA A 118 -8.01 -0.46 15.67
C ALA A 118 -7.45 0.46 16.77
N HIS A 119 -6.18 0.84 16.67
CA HIS A 119 -5.49 1.73 17.63
C HIS A 119 -5.53 3.20 17.20
N GLY A 120 -6.13 3.50 16.05
CA GLY A 120 -6.20 4.85 15.49
C GLY A 120 -4.96 5.28 14.71
N ASN A 121 -4.03 4.38 14.45
CA ASN A 121 -2.85 4.66 13.63
C ASN A 121 -3.24 4.73 12.15
N LEU A 122 -2.60 5.64 11.41
CA LEU A 122 -2.82 5.78 9.97
C LEU A 122 -2.21 4.59 9.22
N VAL A 123 -3.06 3.83 8.54
CA VAL A 123 -2.67 2.72 7.66
C VAL A 123 -2.41 3.22 6.25
N ASP A 124 -3.37 4.00 5.70
CA ASP A 124 -3.26 4.52 4.35
C ASP A 124 -4.07 5.80 4.15
N THR A 125 -3.77 6.53 3.07
CA THR A 125 -4.52 7.69 2.60
C THR A 125 -4.95 7.45 1.16
N ILE A 126 -6.26 7.45 0.95
CA ILE A 126 -6.88 7.15 -0.35
C ILE A 126 -7.23 8.47 -1.05
N PRO A 127 -6.97 8.61 -2.36
CA PRO A 127 -7.44 9.78 -3.11
C PRO A 127 -8.98 9.88 -3.06
N PRO A 128 -9.54 10.92 -2.44
CA PRO A 128 -11.00 11.06 -2.36
C PRO A 128 -11.58 11.57 -3.68
N SER A 129 -12.77 11.11 -4.03
CA SER A 129 -13.55 11.74 -5.09
C SER A 129 -14.17 13.05 -4.60
N LYS A 130 -14.18 14.06 -5.47
CA LYS A 130 -14.72 15.42 -5.17
C LYS A 130 -16.09 15.67 -5.81
N ARG A 131 -16.70 14.65 -6.41
CA ARG A 131 -17.94 14.80 -7.20
C ARG A 131 -19.16 14.98 -6.27
N ARG A 132 -20.17 15.70 -6.77
CA ARG A 132 -21.50 15.72 -6.17
C ARG A 132 -22.16 14.35 -6.31
N GLY A 133 -22.97 13.95 -5.35
CA GLY A 133 -23.73 12.70 -5.36
C GLY A 133 -22.95 11.55 -4.68
N ILE A 134 -23.22 10.33 -5.11
CA ILE A 134 -22.60 9.12 -4.58
C ILE A 134 -21.19 8.99 -5.18
N ASN A 135 -20.22 8.81 -4.31
CA ASN A 135 -18.82 8.58 -4.67
C ASN A 135 -18.41 7.20 -4.18
N ARG A 136 -17.76 6.43 -5.06
CA ARG A 136 -17.22 5.11 -4.75
C ARG A 136 -15.72 5.16 -5.02
N VAL A 137 -14.91 4.86 -4.01
CA VAL A 137 -13.45 4.78 -4.11
C VAL A 137 -13.01 3.41 -3.62
N SER A 138 -12.01 2.85 -4.26
CA SER A 138 -11.47 1.54 -3.91
C SER A 138 -10.16 1.69 -3.14
N TRP A 139 -10.03 0.96 -2.05
CA TRP A 139 -8.79 0.77 -1.31
C TRP A 139 -8.27 -0.65 -1.51
N THR A 140 -7.01 -0.81 -1.90
CA THR A 140 -6.39 -2.11 -2.15
C THR A 140 -6.27 -2.99 -0.91
N MET A 141 -6.61 -2.49 0.27
CA MET A 141 -6.41 -3.13 1.57
C MET A 141 -4.93 -3.41 1.85
N GLN A 142 -4.05 -2.59 1.33
CA GLN A 142 -2.61 -2.69 1.53
C GLN A 142 -2.11 -1.54 2.42
N VAL A 143 -1.01 -1.78 3.12
CA VAL A 143 -0.22 -0.69 3.69
C VAL A 143 0.58 0.00 2.59
N LYS A 144 1.16 1.16 2.89
CA LYS A 144 2.03 1.85 1.92
C LYS A 144 3.21 0.96 1.51
N PRO A 145 3.71 1.09 0.26
CA PRO A 145 4.93 0.44 -0.16
C PRO A 145 6.13 0.78 0.75
N PRO A 146 7.12 -0.12 0.87
CA PRO A 146 8.36 0.19 1.56
C PRO A 146 9.16 1.28 0.84
N ARG A 147 10.00 1.97 1.59
CA ARG A 147 11.04 2.82 1.02
C ARG A 147 12.18 1.91 0.53
N VAL A 148 12.38 1.86 -0.78
CA VAL A 148 13.37 0.98 -1.42
C VAL A 148 14.53 1.82 -1.93
N PRO A 149 15.81 1.43 -1.67
CA PRO A 149 16.94 2.17 -2.19
C PRO A 149 17.00 2.09 -3.73
N ARG A 150 17.40 3.20 -4.35
CA ARG A 150 17.55 3.25 -5.80
C ARG A 150 18.68 2.32 -6.26
N ALA A 151 18.44 1.61 -7.34
CA ALA A 151 19.40 0.74 -8.00
C ALA A 151 19.20 0.76 -9.51
N ALA A 152 20.10 0.16 -10.26
CA ALA A 152 19.95 0.03 -11.72
C ALA A 152 18.69 -0.76 -12.09
N ARG A 153 18.34 -1.78 -11.31
CA ARG A 153 17.14 -2.60 -11.52
C ARG A 153 15.96 -2.09 -10.70
N VAL A 154 14.75 -2.19 -11.24
CA VAL A 154 13.50 -1.85 -10.52
C VAL A 154 13.15 -2.96 -9.53
N ALA A 155 12.75 -2.60 -8.30
CA ALA A 155 12.17 -3.54 -7.33
C ALA A 155 10.66 -3.63 -7.57
N PHE A 156 10.21 -4.68 -8.21
CA PHE A 156 8.80 -4.84 -8.57
C PHE A 156 7.92 -5.09 -7.34
N ALA A 157 8.32 -6.01 -6.47
CA ALA A 157 7.59 -6.31 -5.25
C ALA A 157 7.65 -5.15 -4.25
N GLY A 158 8.79 -4.46 -4.18
CA GLY A 158 8.96 -3.25 -3.35
C GLY A 158 8.09 -2.06 -3.76
N SER A 159 7.38 -2.12 -4.89
CA SER A 159 6.38 -1.11 -5.29
C SER A 159 5.02 -1.26 -4.61
N GLN A 160 4.81 -2.32 -3.84
CA GLN A 160 3.55 -2.65 -3.16
C GLN A 160 3.77 -2.87 -1.67
N GLY A 161 2.73 -2.58 -0.88
CA GLY A 161 2.68 -2.98 0.52
C GLY A 161 1.93 -4.31 0.70
N PRO A 162 2.15 -5.07 1.78
CA PRO A 162 1.35 -6.24 2.08
C PRO A 162 -0.09 -5.87 2.37
N ARG A 163 -1.02 -6.77 2.05
CA ARG A 163 -2.43 -6.58 2.46
C ARG A 163 -2.54 -6.67 3.98
N VAL A 164 -3.33 -5.77 4.55
CA VAL A 164 -3.59 -5.71 5.99
C VAL A 164 -4.20 -6.99 6.54
N VAL A 165 -4.14 -7.19 7.85
CA VAL A 165 -4.80 -8.33 8.51
C VAL A 165 -6.31 -8.13 8.49
N PRO A 166 -7.14 -9.19 8.28
CA PRO A 166 -8.59 -9.11 8.48
C PRO A 166 -8.96 -8.54 9.85
N GLY A 167 -9.97 -7.67 9.89
CA GLY A 167 -10.40 -6.98 11.10
C GLY A 167 -11.17 -5.71 10.80
N THR A 168 -11.44 -4.93 11.84
CA THR A 168 -12.19 -3.67 11.75
C THR A 168 -11.26 -2.48 11.64
N TYR A 169 -11.45 -1.68 10.60
CA TYR A 169 -10.73 -0.44 10.33
C TYR A 169 -11.67 0.75 10.47
N THR A 170 -11.13 1.93 10.76
CA THR A 170 -11.89 3.17 10.75
C THR A 170 -11.60 3.93 9.47
N ILE A 171 -12.64 4.28 8.72
CA ILE A 171 -12.54 5.16 7.57
C ILE A 171 -12.89 6.56 8.02
N ARG A 172 -12.01 7.53 7.75
CA ARG A 172 -12.17 8.92 8.13
C ARG A 172 -12.13 9.82 6.90
N LEU A 173 -13.23 10.52 6.63
CA LEU A 173 -13.31 11.56 5.62
C LEU A 173 -13.24 12.92 6.31
N THR A 174 -12.21 13.69 6.02
CA THR A 174 -12.10 15.10 6.41
C THR A 174 -12.46 15.96 5.22
N LYS A 175 -13.45 16.84 5.37
CA LYS A 175 -13.90 17.78 4.34
C LYS A 175 -13.96 19.20 4.95
N GLY A 176 -12.99 20.04 4.61
CA GLY A 176 -12.79 21.32 5.29
C GLY A 176 -12.55 21.11 6.79
N SER A 177 -13.40 21.69 7.65
CA SER A 177 -13.36 21.51 9.11
C SER A 177 -14.20 20.32 9.62
N GLN A 178 -14.99 19.68 8.75
CA GLN A 178 -15.89 18.59 9.14
C GLN A 178 -15.17 17.23 9.03
N VAL A 179 -15.43 16.36 10.01
CA VAL A 179 -14.86 15.00 10.05
C VAL A 179 -16.02 13.99 10.14
N TYR A 180 -16.02 13.05 9.20
CA TYR A 180 -16.97 11.94 9.15
C TYR A 180 -16.20 10.64 9.35
N GLN A 181 -16.79 9.70 10.09
CA GLN A 181 -16.15 8.40 10.35
C GLN A 181 -17.16 7.27 10.20
N THR A 182 -16.62 6.11 9.78
CA THR A 182 -17.38 4.87 9.73
C THR A 182 -16.44 3.69 9.95
N LYS A 183 -16.99 2.49 10.17
CA LYS A 183 -16.22 1.25 10.30
C LYS A 183 -16.23 0.49 8.99
N LEU A 184 -15.10 -0.16 8.70
CA LEU A 184 -14.91 -1.07 7.60
C LEU A 184 -14.43 -2.41 8.15
N ASP A 185 -15.28 -3.43 8.08
CA ASP A 185 -14.93 -4.78 8.47
C ASP A 185 -14.38 -5.54 7.25
N ILE A 186 -13.18 -6.11 7.41
CA ILE A 186 -12.50 -6.88 6.38
C ILE A 186 -12.42 -8.34 6.84
N GLY A 187 -13.04 -9.23 6.07
CA GLY A 187 -13.00 -10.67 6.27
C GLY A 187 -12.04 -11.37 5.32
N LEU A 188 -11.83 -12.67 5.57
CA LEU A 188 -11.15 -13.56 4.64
C LEU A 188 -12.04 -13.91 3.44
N ASP A 189 -11.44 -14.27 2.32
CA ASP A 189 -12.13 -14.98 1.24
C ASP A 189 -12.70 -16.31 1.79
N ARG A 190 -13.93 -16.62 1.41
CA ARG A 190 -14.58 -17.90 1.80
C ARG A 190 -13.83 -19.14 1.30
N ARG A 191 -13.01 -18.98 0.27
CA ARG A 191 -12.18 -20.03 -0.33
C ARG A 191 -10.79 -20.11 0.30
N ALA A 192 -10.46 -19.22 1.25
CA ALA A 192 -9.14 -19.18 1.87
C ALA A 192 -8.87 -20.51 2.62
N PRO A 193 -7.79 -21.22 2.29
CA PRO A 193 -7.40 -22.43 3.01
C PRO A 193 -6.66 -22.12 4.32
N TRP A 194 -6.56 -20.84 4.71
CA TRP A 194 -5.90 -20.35 5.92
C TRP A 194 -6.87 -19.57 6.79
N ASN A 195 -6.51 -19.41 8.05
CA ASN A 195 -7.27 -18.65 9.04
C ASN A 195 -6.65 -17.24 9.31
N VAL A 196 -7.28 -16.47 10.19
CA VAL A 196 -6.81 -15.11 10.55
C VAL A 196 -5.46 -15.13 11.26
N ALA A 197 -5.16 -16.18 12.06
CA ALA A 197 -3.86 -16.30 12.73
C ALA A 197 -2.72 -16.54 11.71
N ASP A 198 -2.95 -17.38 10.70
CA ASP A 198 -2.00 -17.56 9.61
C ASP A 198 -1.77 -16.26 8.82
N ARG A 199 -2.85 -15.50 8.55
CA ARG A 199 -2.76 -14.19 7.91
C ARG A 199 -1.96 -13.18 8.73
N ARG A 200 -2.09 -13.21 10.06
CA ARG A 200 -1.29 -12.36 10.95
C ARG A 200 0.19 -12.72 10.86
N GLN A 201 0.52 -14.01 11.00
CA GLN A 201 1.91 -14.46 10.86
C GLN A 201 2.52 -14.09 9.51
N HIS A 202 1.74 -14.24 8.44
CA HIS A 202 2.15 -13.80 7.10
C HIS A 202 2.40 -12.30 7.04
N PHE A 203 1.46 -11.50 7.55
CA PHE A 203 1.58 -10.03 7.57
C PHE A 203 2.82 -9.60 8.34
N ASP A 204 3.07 -10.18 9.51
CA ASP A 204 4.24 -9.87 10.35
C ASP A 204 5.55 -10.21 9.62
N ALA A 205 5.60 -11.35 8.92
CA ALA A 205 6.74 -11.73 8.09
C ALA A 205 6.96 -10.75 6.93
N ALA A 206 5.89 -10.38 6.21
CA ALA A 206 5.96 -9.42 5.12
C ALA A 206 6.38 -8.03 5.62
N MET A 207 5.87 -7.58 6.78
CA MET A 207 6.28 -6.31 7.40
C MET A 207 7.74 -6.33 7.90
N THR A 208 8.26 -7.49 8.29
CA THR A 208 9.68 -7.66 8.61
C THR A 208 10.56 -7.37 7.40
N VAL A 209 10.19 -7.89 6.22
CA VAL A 209 10.92 -7.64 4.98
C VAL A 209 10.68 -6.22 4.45
N HIS A 210 9.46 -5.69 4.62
CA HIS A 210 9.13 -4.30 4.34
C HIS A 210 10.05 -3.33 5.12
N ALA A 211 10.24 -3.58 6.41
CA ALA A 211 11.12 -2.77 7.26
C ALA A 211 12.60 -2.86 6.81
N LEU A 212 13.04 -4.05 6.37
CA LEU A 212 14.39 -4.27 5.88
C LEU A 212 14.72 -3.38 4.66
N PHE A 213 13.77 -3.15 3.75
CA PHE A 213 13.95 -2.17 2.66
C PHE A 213 14.19 -0.74 3.18
N GLY A 214 13.46 -0.32 4.22
CA GLY A 214 13.69 0.97 4.86
C GLY A 214 15.09 1.07 5.48
N GLU A 215 15.52 0.03 6.20
CA GLU A 215 16.86 -0.05 6.77
C GLU A 215 17.96 0.00 5.70
N MET A 216 17.77 -0.68 4.57
CA MET A 216 18.68 -0.59 3.43
C MET A 216 18.74 0.82 2.85
N SER A 217 17.59 1.49 2.72
CA SER A 217 17.53 2.86 2.22
C SER A 217 18.31 3.81 3.12
N ASP A 218 18.17 3.67 4.46
CA ASP A 218 18.92 4.48 5.43
C ASP A 218 20.45 4.30 5.26
N VAL A 219 20.91 3.06 5.10
CA VAL A 219 22.34 2.76 4.91
C VAL A 219 22.84 3.33 3.58
N VAL A 220 22.13 3.11 2.48
CA VAL A 220 22.51 3.60 1.14
C VAL A 220 22.55 5.12 1.10
N GLU A 221 21.54 5.80 1.66
CA GLU A 221 21.50 7.28 1.71
C GLU A 221 22.66 7.86 2.52
N ARG A 222 23.04 7.22 3.63
CA ARG A 222 24.22 7.62 4.42
C ARG A 222 25.52 7.43 3.63
N ILE A 223 25.67 6.31 2.92
CA ILE A 223 26.83 6.07 2.05
C ILE A 223 26.87 7.11 0.93
N ASP A 224 25.74 7.38 0.27
CA ASP A 224 25.66 8.34 -0.85
C ASP A 224 25.98 9.76 -0.39
N SER A 225 25.47 10.18 0.78
CA SER A 225 25.79 11.47 1.36
C SER A 225 27.29 11.62 1.66
N ALA A 226 27.89 10.59 2.24
CA ALA A 226 29.33 10.59 2.50
C ALA A 226 30.16 10.59 1.20
N ALA A 227 29.77 9.81 0.21
CA ALA A 227 30.43 9.76 -1.09
C ALA A 227 30.34 11.10 -1.84
N ALA A 228 29.18 11.77 -1.80
CA ALA A 228 29.00 13.09 -2.41
C ALA A 228 29.89 14.16 -1.76
N ALA A 229 29.94 14.20 -0.41
CA ALA A 229 30.80 15.12 0.32
C ALA A 229 32.30 14.87 0.04
N LEU A 230 32.70 13.59 -0.02
CA LEU A 230 34.05 13.19 -0.43
C LEU A 230 34.40 13.66 -1.86
N ALA A 231 33.48 13.45 -2.81
CA ALA A 231 33.69 13.86 -4.20
C ALA A 231 33.90 15.39 -4.34
N GLN A 232 33.19 16.17 -3.52
CA GLN A 232 33.40 17.65 -3.46
C GLN A 232 34.80 17.98 -2.90
N ARG A 233 35.21 17.31 -1.83
CA ARG A 233 36.53 17.49 -1.22
C ARG A 233 37.66 17.12 -2.19
N MET A 234 37.52 16.00 -2.91
CA MET A 234 38.48 15.55 -3.92
C MET A 234 38.64 16.58 -5.06
N LYS A 235 37.59 17.29 -5.46
CA LYS A 235 37.70 18.39 -6.45
C LYS A 235 38.52 19.55 -5.91
N ALA A 236 38.39 19.86 -4.62
CA ALA A 236 39.15 20.95 -3.99
C ALA A 236 40.59 20.55 -3.65
N GLN A 237 40.85 19.27 -3.39
CA GLN A 237 42.17 18.74 -2.99
C GLN A 237 42.49 17.43 -3.75
N PRO A 238 42.81 17.49 -5.05
CA PRO A 238 42.99 16.31 -5.91
C PRO A 238 44.22 15.49 -5.58
N GLN A 239 45.20 16.01 -4.83
CA GLN A 239 46.43 15.34 -4.46
C GLN A 239 46.32 14.42 -3.23
N GLU A 240 45.17 14.40 -2.55
CA GLU A 240 44.99 13.62 -1.33
C GLU A 240 44.58 12.18 -1.64
N ALA A 241 45.55 11.28 -1.83
CA ALA A 241 45.34 9.86 -2.18
C ALA A 241 44.44 9.10 -1.17
N ARG A 242 44.39 9.55 0.11
CA ARG A 242 43.54 8.98 1.16
C ARG A 242 42.04 9.11 0.83
N LEU A 243 41.62 10.20 0.19
CA LEU A 243 40.23 10.44 -0.19
C LEU A 243 39.76 9.41 -1.23
N ALA A 244 40.60 9.09 -2.21
CA ALA A 244 40.28 8.11 -3.24
C ALA A 244 40.09 6.70 -2.63
N GLY A 245 40.94 6.31 -1.67
CA GLY A 245 40.80 5.04 -0.96
C GLY A 245 39.47 4.93 -0.15
N LEU A 246 39.07 6.03 0.48
CA LEU A 246 37.80 6.06 1.23
C LEU A 246 36.60 6.04 0.29
N ALA A 247 36.64 6.76 -0.83
CA ALA A 247 35.58 6.74 -1.85
C ALA A 247 35.41 5.32 -2.43
N ALA A 248 36.49 4.63 -2.73
CA ALA A 248 36.45 3.23 -3.20
C ALA A 248 35.81 2.29 -2.17
N LYS A 249 36.10 2.46 -0.87
CA LYS A 249 35.44 1.69 0.20
C LYS A 249 33.93 1.93 0.24
N LEU A 250 33.47 3.18 0.19
CA LEU A 250 32.05 3.53 0.19
C LEU A 250 31.33 2.92 -1.02
N GLU A 251 31.94 3.02 -2.20
CA GLU A 251 31.39 2.41 -3.42
C GLU A 251 31.31 0.88 -3.31
N ALA A 252 32.33 0.23 -2.74
CA ALA A 252 32.34 -1.21 -2.52
C ALA A 252 31.20 -1.64 -1.55
N MET A 253 30.95 -0.88 -0.48
CA MET A 253 29.84 -1.13 0.46
C MET A 253 28.51 -0.99 -0.23
N LYS A 254 28.29 0.08 -1.01
CA LYS A 254 27.06 0.29 -1.77
C LYS A 254 26.78 -0.85 -2.73
N LYS A 255 27.79 -1.35 -3.44
CA LYS A 255 27.70 -2.48 -4.36
C LYS A 255 27.31 -3.81 -3.69
N LYS A 256 27.51 -3.97 -2.40
CA LYS A 256 26.99 -5.12 -1.64
C LYS A 256 25.48 -5.05 -1.48
N ILE A 257 24.91 -3.84 -1.38
CA ILE A 257 23.49 -3.63 -1.11
C ILE A 257 22.66 -3.58 -2.40
N VAL A 258 23.12 -2.84 -3.41
CA VAL A 258 22.31 -2.54 -4.61
C VAL A 258 23.02 -2.91 -5.90
N ALA A 259 22.29 -3.43 -6.87
CA ALA A 259 22.78 -3.69 -8.21
C ALA A 259 23.18 -2.39 -8.92
N THR A 260 24.33 -2.40 -9.59
CA THR A 260 24.89 -1.24 -10.29
C THR A 260 24.72 -1.30 -11.80
N LYS A 261 24.36 -2.47 -12.32
CA LYS A 261 24.13 -2.71 -13.75
C LYS A 261 22.73 -3.22 -13.98
N GLU A 262 22.11 -2.73 -15.04
CA GLU A 262 20.90 -3.34 -15.58
C GLU A 262 21.26 -4.69 -16.19
N GLY A 263 20.37 -5.66 -16.03
CA GLY A 263 20.49 -6.97 -16.61
C GLY A 263 19.13 -7.63 -16.69
N GLY A 264 18.98 -8.61 -17.60
CA GLY A 264 17.81 -9.46 -17.68
C GLY A 264 17.72 -10.44 -16.50
N ALA A 265 16.75 -11.34 -16.55
CA ALA A 265 16.52 -12.33 -15.50
C ALA A 265 17.72 -13.26 -15.24
N ILE A 266 18.61 -13.43 -16.24
CA ILE A 266 19.78 -14.34 -16.16
C ILE A 266 21.09 -13.55 -15.93
N THR A 267 21.19 -12.32 -16.44
CA THR A 267 22.44 -11.54 -16.47
C THR A 267 22.44 -10.38 -15.47
N GLY A 268 21.35 -10.19 -14.72
CA GLY A 268 21.24 -9.13 -13.72
C GLY A 268 22.13 -9.40 -12.50
N GLU A 269 22.69 -8.35 -11.93
CA GLU A 269 23.33 -8.45 -10.62
C GLU A 269 22.24 -8.70 -9.56
N GLU A 270 22.52 -9.64 -8.64
CA GLU A 270 21.70 -9.88 -7.46
C GLU A 270 22.49 -9.52 -6.21
N ARG A 271 21.99 -8.54 -5.47
CA ARG A 271 22.57 -8.03 -4.23
C ARG A 271 21.53 -8.16 -3.10
N ILE A 272 21.85 -7.69 -1.92
CA ILE A 272 20.94 -7.78 -0.75
C ILE A 272 19.54 -7.26 -1.12
N ARG A 273 19.45 -6.11 -1.82
CA ARG A 273 18.19 -5.50 -2.23
C ARG A 273 17.40 -6.38 -3.21
N GLU A 274 18.05 -6.92 -4.23
CA GLU A 274 17.42 -7.76 -5.24
C GLU A 274 16.93 -9.09 -4.62
N HIS A 275 17.73 -9.72 -3.77
CA HIS A 275 17.32 -10.89 -3.01
C HIS A 275 16.15 -10.58 -2.06
N THR A 276 16.12 -9.38 -1.47
CA THR A 276 15.01 -8.94 -0.62
C THR A 276 13.73 -8.73 -1.44
N ASP A 277 13.85 -8.21 -2.68
CA ASP A 277 12.69 -8.04 -3.58
C ASP A 277 12.10 -9.40 -3.99
N HIS A 278 12.94 -10.39 -4.28
CA HIS A 278 12.52 -11.76 -4.57
C HIS A 278 11.82 -12.42 -3.37
N LEU A 279 12.40 -12.29 -2.18
CA LEU A 279 11.79 -12.79 -0.94
C LEU A 279 10.45 -12.12 -0.66
N TYR A 280 10.39 -10.81 -0.84
CA TYR A 280 9.16 -10.04 -0.63
C TYR A 280 8.08 -10.42 -1.64
N SER A 281 8.45 -10.63 -2.91
CA SER A 281 7.55 -11.15 -3.95
C SER A 281 6.98 -12.52 -3.57
N ALA A 282 7.82 -13.43 -3.08
CA ALA A 282 7.36 -14.75 -2.63
C ALA A 282 6.37 -14.65 -1.46
N LEU A 283 6.62 -13.75 -0.50
CA LEU A 283 5.67 -13.48 0.58
C LEU A 283 4.36 -12.87 0.06
N LEU A 284 4.40 -11.89 -0.84
CA LEU A 284 3.19 -11.25 -1.36
C LEU A 284 2.35 -12.15 -2.26
N SER A 285 2.94 -13.21 -2.84
CA SER A 285 2.23 -14.14 -3.74
C SER A 285 1.34 -15.15 -3.03
N TRP A 286 1.54 -15.39 -1.74
CA TRP A 286 0.79 -16.36 -0.93
C TRP A 286 0.50 -15.81 0.45
N GLU A 287 -0.75 -15.72 0.83
CA GLU A 287 -1.19 -15.05 2.08
C GLU A 287 -1.48 -16.01 3.25
N GLY A 288 -1.21 -17.27 3.09
CA GLY A 288 -1.26 -18.25 4.16
C GLY A 288 -0.02 -18.19 5.04
N ARG A 289 0.08 -19.14 5.98
CA ARG A 289 1.22 -19.24 6.88
C ARG A 289 2.55 -19.28 6.10
N PRO A 290 3.51 -18.40 6.41
CA PRO A 290 4.76 -18.36 5.69
C PRO A 290 5.59 -19.62 5.95
N ALA A 291 6.24 -20.13 4.91
CA ALA A 291 7.15 -21.25 5.04
C ALA A 291 8.41 -20.84 5.83
N ARG A 292 8.93 -21.77 6.63
CA ARG A 292 10.06 -21.52 7.53
C ARG A 292 11.31 -20.96 6.81
N TYR A 293 11.62 -21.48 5.62
CA TYR A 293 12.77 -21.02 4.84
C TYR A 293 12.67 -19.53 4.44
N LEU A 294 11.45 -18.97 4.24
CA LEU A 294 11.27 -17.55 3.95
C LEU A 294 11.64 -16.69 5.17
N LEU A 295 11.29 -17.15 6.37
CA LEU A 295 11.65 -16.45 7.61
C LEU A 295 13.15 -16.49 7.85
N GLU A 296 13.77 -17.66 7.68
CA GLU A 296 15.23 -17.86 7.79
C GLU A 296 15.99 -17.01 6.76
N ARG A 297 15.47 -16.87 5.53
CA ARG A 297 16.06 -16.00 4.51
C ARG A 297 15.97 -14.52 4.88
N ALA A 298 14.85 -14.08 5.46
CA ALA A 298 14.70 -12.70 5.93
C ALA A 298 15.74 -12.37 7.02
N GLU A 299 15.97 -13.29 7.95
CA GLU A 299 17.00 -13.14 8.97
C GLU A 299 18.42 -13.14 8.40
N ALA A 300 18.71 -13.98 7.39
CA ALA A 300 19.99 -14.00 6.72
C ALA A 300 20.27 -12.66 6.02
N LEU A 301 19.31 -12.13 5.24
CA LEU A 301 19.45 -10.84 4.57
C LEU A 301 19.62 -9.67 5.56
N ARG A 302 18.95 -9.74 6.72
CA ARG A 302 19.13 -8.74 7.78
C ARG A 302 20.56 -8.79 8.36
N ARG A 303 21.14 -9.99 8.56
CA ARG A 303 22.54 -10.14 9.00
C ARG A 303 23.50 -9.59 7.94
N GLU A 304 23.31 -9.97 6.67
CA GLU A 304 24.11 -9.45 5.55
C GLU A 304 24.12 -7.91 5.49
N LEU A 305 22.96 -7.28 5.69
CA LEU A 305 22.85 -5.81 5.79
C LEU A 305 23.55 -5.27 7.06
N GLY A 306 23.43 -6.00 8.17
CA GLY A 306 24.10 -5.66 9.44
C GLY A 306 25.62 -5.61 9.29
N ASP A 307 26.21 -6.54 8.55
CA ASP A 307 27.66 -6.58 8.26
C ASP A 307 28.08 -5.32 7.46
N VAL A 308 27.32 -4.94 6.42
CA VAL A 308 27.63 -3.71 5.66
C VAL A 308 27.46 -2.46 6.53
N ARG A 309 26.47 -2.44 7.42
CA ARG A 309 26.30 -1.34 8.39
C ARG A 309 27.50 -1.22 9.31
N ALA A 310 27.99 -2.33 9.85
CA ALA A 310 29.18 -2.35 10.71
C ALA A 310 30.44 -1.88 9.96
N GLU A 311 30.61 -2.30 8.70
CA GLU A 311 31.70 -1.80 7.85
C GLU A 311 31.62 -0.27 7.66
N PHE A 312 30.42 0.25 7.43
CA PHE A 312 30.21 1.70 7.29
C PHE A 312 30.50 2.44 8.60
N GLU A 313 30.07 1.92 9.73
CA GLU A 313 30.34 2.50 11.04
C GLU A 313 31.84 2.52 11.37
N ALA A 314 32.60 1.51 10.93
CA ALA A 314 34.05 1.46 11.11
C ALA A 314 34.80 2.56 10.31
N VAL A 315 34.27 3.04 9.21
CA VAL A 315 34.87 4.13 8.43
C VAL A 315 34.35 5.52 8.83
N GLN A 316 33.28 5.60 9.62
CA GLN A 316 32.66 6.87 10.04
C GLN A 316 33.63 7.83 10.76
N PRO A 317 34.52 7.40 11.67
CA PRO A 317 35.51 8.31 12.28
C PRO A 317 36.43 8.96 11.23
N GLN A 318 36.79 8.24 10.17
CA GLN A 318 37.60 8.79 9.09
C GLN A 318 36.85 9.88 8.29
N ILE A 319 35.54 9.71 8.11
CA ILE A 319 34.66 10.70 7.45
C ILE A 319 34.53 11.94 8.33
N GLN A 320 34.35 11.77 9.64
CA GLN A 320 34.22 12.87 10.60
C GLN A 320 35.48 13.71 10.72
N THR A 321 36.68 13.10 10.69
CA THR A 321 37.96 13.83 10.74
C THR A 321 38.19 14.73 9.53
N LEU A 322 37.47 14.50 8.43
CA LEU A 322 37.53 15.32 7.23
C LEU A 322 36.63 16.57 7.31
N HIS A 323 35.87 16.76 8.39
CA HIS A 323 34.90 17.85 8.57
C HIS A 323 33.99 18.06 7.36
N LEU A 324 33.50 16.95 6.79
CA LEU A 324 32.60 16.97 5.63
C LEU A 324 31.23 17.43 6.05
N GLU A 325 30.65 18.38 5.30
CA GLU A 325 29.24 18.74 5.44
C GLU A 325 28.36 17.62 4.85
N LEU A 326 27.89 16.72 5.72
CA LEU A 326 26.96 15.67 5.32
C LEU A 326 25.56 16.27 5.17
N GLN A 327 24.90 15.99 4.05
CA GLN A 327 23.49 16.34 3.91
C GLN A 327 22.65 15.55 4.94
N PRO A 328 21.69 16.21 5.61
CA PRO A 328 20.81 15.50 6.52
C PRO A 328 20.03 14.43 5.77
N VAL A 329 20.15 13.18 6.21
CA VAL A 329 19.33 12.07 5.71
C VAL A 329 17.91 12.33 6.19
N PRO A 330 16.88 12.34 5.31
CA PRO A 330 15.50 12.46 5.73
C PRO A 330 15.22 11.39 6.77
N SER A 331 14.78 11.79 7.98
CA SER A 331 14.46 10.84 9.04
C SER A 331 13.41 9.85 8.53
N SER A 332 13.75 8.56 8.54
CA SER A 332 12.78 7.49 8.28
C SER A 332 11.54 7.69 9.16
N VAL A 333 10.38 7.35 8.62
CA VAL A 333 9.11 7.30 9.36
C VAL A 333 9.36 6.70 10.76
N PRO A 334 8.85 7.28 11.84
CA PRO A 334 9.19 6.90 13.21
C PRO A 334 9.12 5.39 13.42
N ARG A 335 10.13 4.80 14.06
CA ARG A 335 10.22 3.38 14.44
C ARG A 335 8.97 2.86 15.18
N MET A 336 8.15 3.77 15.71
CA MET A 336 6.92 3.44 16.44
C MET A 336 5.80 2.83 15.57
N ALA A 337 5.72 3.16 14.27
CA ALA A 337 4.61 2.69 13.44
C ALA A 337 4.66 1.18 13.15
N ALA A 338 5.84 0.61 12.98
CA ALA A 338 5.98 -0.83 12.70
C ALA A 338 5.74 -1.69 13.94
N ALA A 339 6.21 -1.27 15.12
CA ALA A 339 6.01 -2.00 16.36
C ALA A 339 4.54 -1.96 16.83
N CYS A 340 3.86 -0.81 16.67
CA CYS A 340 2.44 -0.67 17.01
C CYS A 340 1.52 -1.44 16.03
N LEU A 341 1.87 -1.50 14.74
CA LEU A 341 1.14 -2.32 13.77
C LEU A 341 1.27 -3.82 14.03
N LEU A 342 2.35 -4.24 14.71
CA LEU A 342 2.62 -5.63 15.06
C LEU A 342 1.96 -6.09 16.37
N GLY A 343 1.25 -5.22 17.10
CA GLY A 343 0.50 -5.58 18.32
C GLY A 343 1.37 -6.16 19.45
N ARG A 344 2.65 -5.74 19.56
CA ARG A 344 3.50 -6.14 20.66
C ARG A 344 3.13 -5.34 21.91
N GLU A 345 3.02 -6.02 23.04
CA GLU A 345 2.58 -5.47 24.36
C GLU A 345 3.49 -4.39 24.95
N ASP A 346 4.62 -4.06 24.32
CA ASP A 346 5.60 -3.09 24.82
C ASP A 346 5.33 -1.62 24.45
N CYS A 347 4.11 -1.27 24.04
CA CYS A 347 3.76 0.11 23.66
C CYS A 347 3.40 1.04 24.84
N ASP A 348 3.53 0.60 26.08
CA ASP A 348 3.01 1.30 27.27
C ASP A 348 4.06 2.07 28.08
N VAL A 349 5.12 2.57 27.47
CA VAL A 349 6.08 3.41 28.18
C VAL A 349 6.21 4.80 27.54
N ARG A 350 5.69 5.79 28.25
CA ARG A 350 5.83 7.25 28.15
C ARG A 350 4.66 8.03 27.55
N ARG A 351 3.57 8.09 28.31
CA ARG A 351 2.72 9.28 28.41
C ARG A 351 2.97 9.98 29.74
N GLU A 352 4.13 10.55 29.94
CA GLU A 352 4.36 11.58 30.95
C GLU A 352 5.43 12.54 30.43
N GLY A 353 5.04 13.80 30.21
CA GLY A 353 5.98 14.88 29.96
C GLY A 353 5.66 15.84 28.85
N ALA A 354 4.46 16.44 28.85
CA ALA A 354 4.25 17.73 28.17
C ALA A 354 3.06 18.46 28.82
N ALA A 355 3.26 18.90 30.04
CA ALA A 355 2.45 19.95 30.64
C ALA A 355 3.41 20.84 31.45
N ARG A 356 3.95 21.89 30.78
CA ARG A 356 4.27 23.20 31.33
C ARG A 356 4.47 24.20 30.19
#